data_1cd708af3910923d243715645784dba7
#
_entry.id   1cd708af3910923d243715645784dba7
#
_cell.length_a   1.000
_cell.length_b   1.000
_cell.length_c   1.000
_cell.angle_alpha   90.00
_cell.angle_beta   90.00
_cell.angle_gamma   90.00
#
_symmetry.space_group_name_H-M   'P 1'
#
loop_
_entity.id
_entity.type
_entity.pdbx_description
1 polymer ?
#
loop_
_entity_poly.entity_id
_entity_poly.type
_entity_poly.pdbx_seq_one_letter_code
_entity_poly.pdbx_strand_id
1 'polypeptide(L)'
;MKILFVPNLIVSGLTDADRTSILEAAGPGARLVEVKDKAAQRRELPDTDVIFGRVSPELFSLATRLVYYHSIGAGVDSILTPELINHDVPLASEKGEVGIHLAEHAFALLLALTRGLHTAIRTPDYELREPIR
;
A
#
# COMPACT_ATOMS: atom_id res chain seq x y z
N MET A 1 19.03 -13.35 2.18
CA MET A 1 18.28 -12.07 2.28
C MET A 1 16.93 -12.34 2.93
N LYS A 2 16.55 -11.54 3.93
CA LYS A 2 15.23 -11.64 4.60
C LYS A 2 14.36 -10.46 4.20
N ILE A 3 13.19 -10.78 3.66
CA ILE A 3 12.17 -9.82 3.27
C ILE A 3 11.06 -9.87 4.29
N LEU A 4 10.74 -8.74 4.91
CA LEU A 4 9.61 -8.60 5.83
C LEU A 4 8.44 -7.96 5.07
N PHE A 5 7.36 -8.69 4.90
CA PHE A 5 6.12 -8.16 4.36
C PHE A 5 5.17 -7.76 5.48
N VAL A 6 4.75 -6.50 5.46
CA VAL A 6 3.77 -5.96 6.42
C VAL A 6 2.51 -5.55 5.66
N PRO A 7 1.42 -6.33 5.74
CA PRO A 7 0.18 -6.04 5.06
C PRO A 7 -0.47 -4.75 5.55
N ASN A 8 -1.36 -4.19 4.71
CA ASN A 8 -2.18 -3.03 5.03
C ASN A 8 -3.66 -3.30 4.70
N LEU A 9 -4.51 -2.28 4.76
CA LEU A 9 -5.94 -2.41 4.45
C LEU A 9 -6.22 -2.71 2.97
N ILE A 10 -5.31 -2.33 2.06
CA ILE A 10 -5.45 -2.52 0.61
C ILE A 10 -4.87 -3.88 0.21
N VAL A 11 -3.67 -4.17 0.69
CA VAL A 11 -2.99 -5.45 0.46
C VAL A 11 -2.95 -6.20 1.78
N SER A 12 -3.99 -6.99 2.03
CA SER A 12 -4.20 -7.69 3.31
C SER A 12 -3.35 -8.96 3.46
N GLY A 13 -2.68 -9.40 2.41
CA GLY A 13 -1.80 -10.56 2.37
C GLY A 13 -1.28 -10.80 0.96
N LEU A 14 -0.33 -11.70 0.81
CA LEU A 14 0.24 -12.12 -0.47
C LEU A 14 -0.40 -13.43 -0.92
N THR A 15 -0.70 -13.53 -2.21
CA THR A 15 -1.06 -14.80 -2.85
C THR A 15 0.19 -15.69 -3.00
N ASP A 16 0.00 -16.98 -3.30
CA ASP A 16 1.13 -17.86 -3.58
C ASP A 16 1.92 -17.42 -4.82
N ALA A 17 1.25 -16.85 -5.82
CA ALA A 17 1.89 -16.28 -7.00
C ALA A 17 2.76 -15.07 -6.64
N ASP A 18 2.28 -14.16 -5.80
CA ASP A 18 3.06 -13.01 -5.33
C ASP A 18 4.30 -13.47 -4.55
N ARG A 19 4.13 -14.45 -3.65
CA ARG A 19 5.24 -15.03 -2.88
C ARG A 19 6.31 -15.61 -3.79
N THR A 20 5.89 -16.37 -4.79
CA THR A 20 6.79 -16.97 -5.77
C THR A 20 7.55 -15.90 -6.52
N SER A 21 6.86 -14.90 -7.08
CA SER A 21 7.48 -13.81 -7.83
C SER A 21 8.48 -13.00 -7.00
N ILE A 22 8.13 -12.70 -5.73
CA ILE A 22 9.03 -11.97 -4.82
C ILE A 22 10.28 -12.80 -4.53
N LEU A 23 10.14 -14.09 -4.24
CA LEU A 23 11.27 -14.95 -3.92
C LEU A 23 12.16 -15.23 -5.14
N GLU A 24 11.58 -15.36 -6.33
CA GLU A 24 12.34 -15.48 -7.58
C GLU A 24 13.17 -14.22 -7.86
N ALA A 25 12.55 -13.04 -7.71
CA ALA A 25 13.24 -11.77 -7.88
C ALA A 25 14.34 -11.54 -6.84
N ALA A 26 14.13 -12.02 -5.62
CA ALA A 26 15.07 -11.90 -4.52
C ALA A 26 16.27 -12.88 -4.63
N GLY A 27 16.13 -13.93 -5.43
CA GLY A 27 17.17 -14.91 -5.70
C GLY A 27 17.33 -16.01 -4.63
N PRO A 28 18.27 -16.93 -4.85
CA PRO A 28 18.40 -18.13 -4.01
C PRO A 28 18.77 -17.78 -2.57
N GLY A 29 18.16 -18.51 -1.64
CA GLY A 29 18.36 -18.31 -0.20
C GLY A 29 17.59 -17.12 0.40
N ALA A 30 16.75 -16.43 -0.39
CA ALA A 30 15.84 -15.43 0.13
C ALA A 30 14.70 -16.10 0.93
N ARG A 31 14.27 -15.42 2.00
CA ARG A 31 13.09 -15.81 2.78
C ARG A 31 12.13 -14.64 2.92
N LEU A 32 10.85 -14.91 2.78
CA LEU A 32 9.77 -13.96 2.92
C LEU A 32 8.97 -14.25 4.19
N VAL A 33 8.89 -13.27 5.08
CA VAL A 33 8.17 -13.37 6.35
C VAL A 33 7.03 -12.35 6.35
N GLU A 34 5.80 -12.81 6.51
CA GLU A 34 4.63 -11.95 6.65
C GLU A 34 4.32 -11.72 8.13
N VAL A 35 4.14 -10.45 8.53
CA VAL A 35 3.83 -10.08 9.90
C VAL A 35 2.65 -9.13 9.97
N LYS A 36 1.67 -9.43 10.83
CA LYS A 36 0.39 -8.70 10.92
C LYS A 36 0.27 -7.80 12.14
N ASP A 37 1.13 -7.98 13.12
CA ASP A 37 1.06 -7.23 14.38
C ASP A 37 2.43 -6.68 14.82
N LYS A 38 2.41 -5.73 15.75
CA LYS A 38 3.61 -5.07 16.26
C LYS A 38 4.56 -6.01 17.01
N ALA A 39 4.05 -7.05 17.66
CA ALA A 39 4.89 -7.99 18.38
C ALA A 39 5.71 -8.84 17.39
N ALA A 40 5.07 -9.29 16.30
CA ALA A 40 5.76 -9.97 15.21
C ALA A 40 6.76 -9.04 14.50
N GLN A 41 6.39 -7.79 14.21
CA GLN A 41 7.33 -6.80 13.64
C GLN A 41 8.57 -6.66 14.54
N ARG A 42 8.37 -6.45 15.84
CA ARG A 42 9.47 -6.30 16.81
C ARG A 42 10.44 -7.50 16.82
N ARG A 43 9.91 -8.72 16.68
CA ARG A 43 10.71 -9.94 16.66
C ARG A 43 11.50 -10.10 15.37
N GLU A 44 10.89 -9.74 14.22
CA GLU A 44 11.44 -10.03 12.90
C GLU A 44 12.34 -8.91 12.32
N LEU A 45 12.18 -7.66 12.80
CA LEU A 45 12.91 -6.50 12.28
C LEU A 45 14.44 -6.57 12.43
N PRO A 46 15.02 -7.04 13.55
CA PRO A 46 16.46 -6.95 13.77
C PRO A 46 17.34 -7.63 12.72
N ASP A 47 16.85 -8.68 12.08
CA ASP A 47 17.57 -9.42 11.04
C ASP A 47 16.93 -9.26 9.64
N THR A 48 16.08 -8.25 9.47
CA THR A 48 15.42 -7.93 8.20
C THR A 48 16.34 -7.10 7.30
N ASP A 49 16.50 -7.56 6.06
CA ASP A 49 17.28 -6.87 5.03
C ASP A 49 16.39 -5.97 4.16
N VAL A 50 15.16 -6.38 3.89
CA VAL A 50 14.19 -5.65 3.04
C VAL A 50 12.85 -5.55 3.75
N ILE A 51 12.27 -4.35 3.78
CA ILE A 51 10.88 -4.13 4.21
C ILE A 51 10.01 -3.92 2.97
N PHE A 52 8.91 -4.65 2.90
CA PHE A 52 7.85 -4.49 1.90
C PHE A 52 6.52 -4.29 2.62
N GLY A 53 6.03 -3.08 2.63
CA GLY A 53 4.85 -2.69 3.38
C GLY A 53 5.06 -1.50 4.30
N ARG A 54 4.36 -1.47 5.43
CA ARG A 54 4.44 -0.36 6.39
C ARG A 54 4.75 -0.86 7.79
N VAL A 55 5.96 -0.65 8.22
CA VAL A 55 6.38 -0.89 9.61
C VAL A 55 5.87 0.23 10.50
N SER A 56 5.52 -0.11 11.74
CA SER A 56 5.20 0.89 12.78
C SER A 56 6.39 1.81 13.01
N PRO A 57 6.21 3.15 12.90
CA PRO A 57 7.33 4.10 12.95
C PRO A 57 8.24 3.92 14.18
N GLU A 58 7.64 3.67 15.33
CA GLU A 58 8.36 3.47 16.59
C GLU A 58 9.22 2.18 16.64
N LEU A 59 9.07 1.30 15.66
CA LEU A 59 9.84 0.07 15.55
C LEU A 59 10.93 0.13 14.49
N PHE A 60 10.98 1.18 13.69
CA PHE A 60 11.92 1.29 12.56
C PHE A 60 13.38 1.18 13.03
N SER A 61 13.73 1.77 14.17
CA SER A 61 15.08 1.71 14.75
C SER A 61 15.59 0.29 15.04
N LEU A 62 14.69 -0.71 15.07
CA LEU A 62 15.07 -2.11 15.23
C LEU A 62 15.60 -2.74 13.93
N ALA A 63 15.34 -2.13 12.78
CA ALA A 63 15.72 -2.67 11.46
C ALA A 63 17.22 -2.36 11.16
N THR A 64 18.11 -2.85 11.99
CA THR A 64 19.53 -2.51 11.96
C THR A 64 20.31 -3.08 10.76
N ARG A 65 19.71 -3.99 10.00
CA ARG A 65 20.30 -4.61 8.80
C ARG A 65 19.63 -4.17 7.50
N LEU A 66 18.70 -3.21 7.58
CA LEU A 66 17.89 -2.79 6.45
C LEU A 66 18.75 -2.20 5.33
N VAL A 67 18.55 -2.71 4.12
CA VAL A 67 19.21 -2.22 2.89
C VAL A 67 18.23 -1.66 1.87
N TYR A 68 16.93 -1.93 2.02
CA TYR A 68 15.89 -1.40 1.14
C TYR A 68 14.52 -1.36 1.82
N TYR A 69 13.77 -0.27 1.60
CA TYR A 69 12.41 -0.10 2.10
C TYR A 69 11.44 0.24 0.97
N HIS A 70 10.45 -0.63 0.72
CA HIS A 70 9.36 -0.38 -0.21
C HIS A 70 8.05 -0.17 0.55
N SER A 71 7.51 1.05 0.50
CA SER A 71 6.19 1.36 1.06
C SER A 71 5.09 0.98 0.08
N ILE A 72 4.19 0.09 0.49
CA ILE A 72 2.97 -0.24 -0.25
C ILE A 72 1.96 0.89 -0.08
N GLY A 73 2.09 1.91 -0.88
CA GLY A 73 1.22 3.07 -0.89
C GLY A 73 1.94 4.29 -1.45
N ALA A 74 1.18 5.18 -2.09
CA ALA A 74 1.73 6.36 -2.75
C ALA A 74 2.27 7.39 -1.75
N GLY A 75 1.59 7.57 -0.61
CA GLY A 75 1.99 8.53 0.43
C GLY A 75 2.96 7.91 1.43
N VAL A 76 4.02 8.63 1.73
CA VAL A 76 5.07 8.21 2.69
C VAL A 76 5.11 9.07 3.95
N ASP A 77 4.33 10.14 4.05
CA ASP A 77 4.37 11.12 5.15
C ASP A 77 4.27 10.47 6.54
N SER A 78 3.45 9.44 6.67
CA SER A 78 3.22 8.74 7.95
C SER A 78 4.32 7.74 8.35
N ILE A 79 5.30 7.49 7.48
CA ILE A 79 6.45 6.63 7.76
C ILE A 79 7.76 7.40 7.79
N LEU A 80 7.76 8.65 7.32
CA LEU A 80 8.94 9.52 7.37
C LEU A 80 9.17 10.01 8.81
N THR A 81 9.81 9.16 9.61
CA THR A 81 10.31 9.54 10.92
C THR A 81 11.71 10.15 10.82
N PRO A 82 12.18 10.90 11.82
CA PRO A 82 13.56 11.38 11.85
C PRO A 82 14.60 10.27 11.66
N GLU A 83 14.32 9.08 12.20
CA GLU A 83 15.20 7.91 12.07
C GLU A 83 15.27 7.43 10.62
N LEU A 84 14.13 7.37 9.90
CA LEU A 84 14.11 6.97 8.49
C LEU A 84 14.73 8.05 7.58
N ILE A 85 14.44 9.33 7.85
CA ILE A 85 14.99 10.45 7.07
C ILE A 85 16.53 10.49 7.16
N ASN A 86 17.07 10.18 8.32
CA ASN A 86 18.52 10.16 8.55
C ASN A 86 19.19 8.81 8.24
N HIS A 87 18.43 7.84 7.77
CA HIS A 87 18.95 6.53 7.40
C HIS A 87 19.30 6.50 5.90
N ASP A 88 20.44 5.92 5.55
CA ASP A 88 20.93 5.83 4.16
C ASP A 88 20.15 4.80 3.30
N VAL A 89 19.08 4.19 3.83
CA VAL A 89 18.30 3.18 3.12
C VAL A 89 17.49 3.82 1.99
N PRO A 90 17.56 3.30 0.75
CA PRO A 90 16.66 3.72 -0.31
C PRO A 90 15.20 3.42 0.05
N LEU A 91 14.34 4.45 -0.09
CA LEU A 91 12.89 4.34 0.09
C LEU A 91 12.18 4.44 -1.25
N ALA A 92 11.42 3.43 -1.62
CA ALA A 92 10.50 3.45 -2.75
C ALA A 92 9.04 3.49 -2.28
N SER A 93 8.15 3.95 -3.16
CA SER A 93 6.70 3.96 -2.93
C SER A 93 5.93 3.76 -4.23
N GLU A 94 4.64 3.43 -4.13
CA GLU A 94 3.70 3.27 -5.25
C GLU A 94 3.26 4.62 -5.87
N LYS A 95 4.06 5.67 -5.75
CA LYS A 95 3.71 6.98 -6.28
C LYS A 95 3.68 6.95 -7.82
N GLY A 96 2.51 7.29 -8.37
CA GLY A 96 2.25 7.26 -9.82
C GLY A 96 1.36 6.09 -10.25
N GLU A 97 1.47 4.91 -9.63
CA GLU A 97 0.73 3.70 -10.01
C GLU A 97 -0.80 3.86 -9.88
N VAL A 98 -1.26 4.55 -8.84
CA VAL A 98 -2.70 4.75 -8.57
C VAL A 98 -3.31 5.95 -9.31
N GLY A 99 -2.52 6.72 -10.07
CA GLY A 99 -2.96 7.97 -10.71
C GLY A 99 -4.13 7.78 -11.66
N ILE A 100 -4.10 6.75 -12.49
CA ILE A 100 -5.16 6.41 -13.46
C ILE A 100 -6.46 6.08 -12.71
N HIS A 101 -6.42 5.21 -11.72
CA HIS A 101 -7.59 4.81 -10.94
C HIS A 101 -8.23 5.99 -10.20
N LEU A 102 -7.43 6.89 -9.64
CA LEU A 102 -7.92 8.10 -8.98
C LEU A 102 -8.59 9.04 -9.97
N ALA A 103 -8.02 9.24 -11.16
CA ALA A 103 -8.60 10.06 -12.21
C ALA A 103 -9.94 9.48 -12.70
N GLU A 104 -9.99 8.19 -13.02
CA GLU A 104 -11.23 7.50 -13.43
C GLU A 104 -12.30 7.61 -12.36
N HIS A 105 -11.96 7.41 -11.09
CA HIS A 105 -12.92 7.53 -9.98
C HIS A 105 -13.43 8.96 -9.83
N ALA A 106 -12.56 9.97 -9.94
CA ALA A 106 -12.95 11.37 -9.88
C ALA A 106 -13.92 11.73 -11.03
N PHE A 107 -13.63 11.30 -12.25
CA PHE A 107 -14.53 11.50 -13.39
C PHE A 107 -15.83 10.74 -13.24
N ALA A 108 -15.81 9.51 -12.73
CA ALA A 108 -17.04 8.74 -12.48
C ALA A 108 -17.96 9.46 -11.49
N LEU A 109 -17.40 9.98 -10.38
CA LEU A 109 -18.18 10.76 -9.41
C LEU A 109 -18.72 12.07 -10.02
N LEU A 110 -17.89 12.80 -10.76
CA LEU A 110 -18.30 14.04 -11.44
C LEU A 110 -19.45 13.77 -12.40
N LEU A 111 -19.35 12.77 -13.27
CA LEU A 111 -20.37 12.41 -14.21
C LEU A 111 -21.64 11.88 -13.51
N ALA A 112 -21.51 11.12 -12.43
CA ALA A 112 -22.65 10.68 -11.64
C ALA A 112 -23.42 11.87 -11.06
N LEU A 113 -22.76 12.87 -10.55
CA LEU A 113 -23.38 14.08 -10.03
C LEU A 113 -24.03 14.91 -11.15
N THR A 114 -23.32 15.19 -12.24
CA THR A 114 -23.82 16.00 -13.35
C THR A 114 -24.98 15.34 -14.08
N ARG A 115 -25.05 14.03 -14.11
CA ARG A 115 -26.16 13.25 -14.72
C ARG A 115 -27.27 12.91 -13.73
N GLY A 116 -27.18 13.36 -12.49
CA GLY A 116 -28.22 13.13 -11.48
C GLY A 116 -28.40 11.65 -11.08
N LEU A 117 -27.38 10.80 -11.26
CA LEU A 117 -27.49 9.36 -10.96
C LEU A 117 -27.85 9.11 -9.50
N HIS A 118 -27.36 9.94 -8.58
CA HIS A 118 -27.67 9.87 -7.16
C HIS A 118 -29.17 10.05 -6.87
N THR A 119 -29.89 10.86 -7.67
CA THR A 119 -31.35 11.02 -7.60
C THR A 119 -32.05 9.83 -8.24
N ALA A 120 -31.63 9.44 -9.44
CA ALA A 120 -32.21 8.31 -10.17
C ALA A 120 -32.19 7.01 -9.37
N ILE A 121 -31.08 6.68 -8.70
CA ILE A 121 -30.92 5.48 -7.89
C ILE A 121 -31.87 5.47 -6.67
N ARG A 122 -32.16 6.65 -6.11
CA ARG A 122 -33.02 6.78 -4.93
C ARG A 122 -34.49 6.89 -5.23
N THR A 123 -34.86 7.06 -6.52
CA THR A 123 -36.26 7.20 -6.97
C THR A 123 -36.67 5.94 -7.73
N PRO A 124 -37.39 4.98 -7.09
CA PRO A 124 -37.71 3.68 -7.70
C PRO A 124 -38.53 3.81 -8.99
N ASP A 125 -39.42 4.83 -9.07
CA ASP A 125 -40.28 5.12 -10.20
C ASP A 125 -39.73 6.30 -11.01
N TYR A 126 -38.53 6.10 -11.57
CA TYR A 126 -37.88 7.11 -12.40
C TYR A 126 -38.63 7.28 -13.72
N GLU A 127 -39.64 8.15 -13.72
CA GLU A 127 -40.17 8.74 -14.97
C GLU A 127 -39.13 9.70 -15.50
N LEU A 128 -38.74 9.56 -16.76
CA LEU A 128 -37.89 10.49 -17.49
C LEU A 128 -38.50 11.90 -17.45
N ARG A 129 -38.22 12.64 -16.39
CA ARG A 129 -38.61 14.04 -16.25
C ARG A 129 -37.43 14.87 -16.70
N GLU A 130 -37.73 15.72 -17.67
CA GLU A 130 -36.94 16.83 -18.24
C GLU A 130 -35.41 16.79 -18.10
N PRO A 131 -34.67 17.07 -19.17
CA PRO A 131 -33.21 17.15 -19.09
C PRO A 131 -32.80 18.18 -18.04
N ILE A 132 -31.91 17.78 -17.15
CA ILE A 132 -31.25 18.69 -16.23
C ILE A 132 -30.53 19.73 -17.08
N ARG A 133 -31.00 21.00 -17.03
CA ARG A 133 -30.41 22.14 -17.72
C ARG A 133 -29.16 22.64 -17.00
#